data_cb921b5f681066e65bcde20965d2a16b
#
_entry.id   cb921b5f681066e65bcde20965d2a16b
#
_cell.length_a   1.000
_cell.length_b   1.000
_cell.length_c   1.000
_cell.angle_alpha   90.00
_cell.angle_beta   90.00
_cell.angle_gamma   90.00
#
_symmetry.space_group_name_H-M   'P 1'
#
loop_
_entity.id
_entity.type
_entity.pdbx_description
1 polymer ?
#
loop_
_entity_poly.entity_id
_entity_poly.type
_entity_poly.pdbx_seq_one_letter_code
_entity_poly.pdbx_strand_id
1 'polypeptide(L)'
;MFFQRVRRFGERTASGWLGAALLLVALSPLPAHSQAELTRKVKNKVNPSYPDLARRMNLRGTVKVLVVVSPDGNLKNSKVVGGNPILVNAALDALKKWKFEASSEESTGTVEFQFQPSQ
;
A
#
# COMPACT_ATOMS: atom_id res chain seq x y z
N MET A 1 -9.42 -4.65 -63.48
CA MET A 1 -9.31 -3.43 -63.11
C MET A 1 -10.17 -2.97 -61.99
N PHE A 2 -11.28 -3.37 -61.87
CA PHE A 2 -12.02 -2.84 -60.83
C PHE A 2 -11.84 -3.49 -59.54
N PHE A 3 -11.15 -4.52 -59.47
CA PHE A 3 -10.97 -5.06 -58.22
C PHE A 3 -10.06 -4.33 -57.41
N GLN A 4 -9.24 -3.52 -57.89
CA GLN A 4 -8.38 -2.85 -57.07
C GLN A 4 -9.05 -1.97 -56.14
N ARG A 5 -10.09 -1.32 -56.51
CA ARG A 5 -10.67 -0.43 -55.59
C ARG A 5 -11.30 -1.10 -54.47
N VAL A 6 -11.56 -2.28 -54.60
CA VAL A 6 -12.17 -2.97 -53.53
C VAL A 6 -11.30 -3.07 -52.37
N ARG A 7 -10.08 -3.32 -52.58
CA ARG A 7 -9.27 -3.50 -51.49
C ARG A 7 -9.01 -2.32 -50.71
N ARG A 8 -9.10 -1.18 -51.30
CA ARG A 8 -8.80 -0.05 -50.56
C ARG A 8 -9.64 0.15 -49.43
N PHE A 9 -10.90 -0.14 -49.49
CA PHE A 9 -11.63 0.13 -48.40
C PHE A 9 -11.33 -0.73 -47.25
N GLY A 10 -10.82 -1.82 -47.42
CA GLY A 10 -10.53 -2.69 -46.30
C GLY A 10 -9.52 -2.08 -45.41
N GLU A 11 -8.59 -1.45 -45.97
CA GLU A 11 -7.58 -0.94 -45.15
C GLU A 11 -7.99 0.15 -44.26
N ARG A 12 -8.80 1.04 -44.78
CA ARG A 12 -9.12 2.11 -43.96
C ARG A 12 -9.93 1.75 -42.79
N THR A 13 -10.68 0.75 -42.92
CA THR A 13 -11.48 0.36 -41.79
C THR A 13 -10.60 -0.14 -40.68
N ALA A 14 -9.62 -0.87 -41.02
CA ALA A 14 -8.77 -1.39 -39.97
C ALA A 14 -8.08 -0.30 -39.21
N SER A 15 -7.67 0.70 -39.91
CA SER A 15 -6.95 1.72 -39.21
C SER A 15 -7.81 2.44 -38.18
N GLY A 16 -9.07 2.56 -38.45
CA GLY A 16 -9.90 3.21 -37.51
C GLY A 16 -10.01 2.45 -36.21
N TRP A 17 -10.01 1.16 -36.30
CA TRP A 17 -10.14 0.38 -35.09
C TRP A 17 -8.94 0.43 -34.24
N LEU A 18 -7.83 0.50 -34.85
CA LEU A 18 -6.61 0.55 -34.09
C LEU A 18 -6.58 1.78 -33.20
N GLY A 19 -7.06 2.88 -33.72
CA GLY A 19 -7.08 4.04 -32.93
C GLY A 19 -7.94 3.90 -31.71
N ALA A 20 -9.05 3.24 -31.85
CA ALA A 20 -9.92 3.06 -30.73
C ALA A 20 -9.26 2.20 -29.65
N ALA A 21 -8.56 1.19 -30.07
CA ALA A 21 -7.92 0.34 -29.10
C ALA A 21 -6.90 1.09 -28.27
N LEU A 22 -6.22 2.02 -28.86
CA LEU A 22 -5.23 2.76 -28.13
C LEU A 22 -5.84 3.59 -27.03
N LEU A 23 -7.03 4.07 -27.25
CA LEU A 23 -7.66 4.87 -26.24
C LEU A 23 -7.91 4.11 -24.96
N LEU A 24 -8.23 2.85 -25.09
CA LEU A 24 -8.48 2.06 -23.91
C LEU A 24 -7.25 1.96 -23.04
N VAL A 25 -6.13 1.83 -23.65
CA VAL A 25 -4.91 1.71 -22.88
C VAL A 25 -4.64 2.98 -22.11
N ALA A 26 -4.94 4.09 -22.69
CA ALA A 26 -4.71 5.35 -22.03
C ALA A 26 -5.54 5.52 -20.78
N LEU A 27 -6.63 4.81 -20.70
CA LEU A 27 -7.49 4.93 -19.55
C LEU A 27 -7.07 4.04 -18.40
N SER A 28 -6.05 3.29 -18.56
CA SER A 28 -5.61 2.42 -17.49
C SER A 28 -5.28 3.25 -16.26
N PRO A 29 -5.89 2.95 -15.15
CA PRO A 29 -5.64 3.71 -13.95
C PRO A 29 -4.25 3.42 -13.41
N LEU A 30 -3.68 4.41 -12.81
CA LEU A 30 -2.41 4.22 -12.17
C LEU A 30 -2.62 3.50 -10.85
N PRO A 31 -1.72 2.65 -10.47
CA PRO A 31 -1.85 1.94 -9.22
C PRO A 31 -1.76 2.89 -8.05
N ALA A 32 -2.45 2.55 -7.02
CA ALA A 32 -2.40 3.31 -5.81
C ALA A 32 -1.04 3.16 -5.19
N HIS A 33 -0.36 4.22 -5.08
CA HIS A 33 0.99 4.17 -4.65
C HIS A 33 1.17 4.41 -3.19
N SER A 34 0.21 4.99 -2.54
CA SER A 34 0.36 5.46 -1.18
C SER A 34 0.13 4.40 -0.12
N GLN A 35 -0.52 3.32 -0.46
CA GLN A 35 -0.89 2.32 0.52
C GLN A 35 -0.07 1.04 0.38
N ALA A 36 1.06 1.12 -0.27
CA ALA A 36 1.88 -0.06 -0.47
C ALA A 36 2.42 -0.57 0.85
N GLU A 37 2.40 -1.88 1.02
CA GLU A 37 2.91 -2.53 2.19
C GLU A 37 4.42 -2.37 2.28
N LEU A 38 4.93 -2.25 3.50
CA LEU A 38 6.36 -2.09 3.71
C LEU A 38 7.09 -3.38 3.34
N THR A 39 8.12 -3.27 2.53
CA THR A 39 8.87 -4.44 2.09
C THR A 39 10.16 -4.68 2.87
N ARG A 40 10.62 -3.71 3.67
CA ARG A 40 11.83 -3.87 4.47
C ARG A 40 11.63 -4.99 5.48
N LYS A 41 12.59 -5.88 5.61
CA LYS A 41 12.50 -6.97 6.57
C LYS A 41 12.63 -6.45 7.99
N VAL A 42 11.86 -7.04 8.89
CA VAL A 42 11.89 -6.68 10.30
C VAL A 42 12.88 -7.57 11.03
N LYS A 43 13.83 -6.94 11.69
CA LYS A 43 14.83 -7.66 12.44
C LYS A 43 14.32 -8.00 13.83
N ASN A 44 13.65 -7.05 14.47
CA ASN A 44 13.08 -7.27 15.78
C ASN A 44 11.69 -6.66 15.81
N LYS A 45 10.69 -7.50 16.00
CA LYS A 45 9.30 -7.10 15.98
C LYS A 45 8.70 -7.18 17.36
N VAL A 46 8.03 -6.12 17.79
CA VAL A 46 7.39 -6.05 19.08
C VAL A 46 5.89 -5.96 18.89
N ASN A 47 5.15 -6.84 19.55
CA ASN A 47 3.71 -6.80 19.49
C ASN A 47 3.16 -5.67 20.33
N PRO A 48 2.13 -4.97 19.88
CA PRO A 48 1.55 -3.91 20.67
C PRO A 48 0.83 -4.45 21.89
N SER A 49 0.85 -3.67 22.96
CA SER A 49 0.12 -4.00 24.15
C SER A 49 -1.34 -3.62 23.95
N TYR A 50 -2.26 -4.50 24.31
CA TYR A 50 -3.68 -4.23 24.15
C TYR A 50 -4.13 -3.36 25.33
N PRO A 51 -4.53 -2.10 25.12
CA PRO A 51 -4.84 -1.20 26.25
C PRO A 51 -6.00 -1.70 27.11
N ASP A 52 -5.90 -1.48 28.40
CA ASP A 52 -6.97 -1.92 29.31
C ASP A 52 -8.32 -1.30 28.95
N LEU A 53 -8.30 -0.03 28.59
CA LEU A 53 -9.53 0.63 28.20
C LEU A 53 -10.16 -0.05 26.98
N ALA A 54 -9.33 -0.37 25.99
CA ALA A 54 -9.81 -1.04 24.80
C ALA A 54 -10.36 -2.42 25.14
N ARG A 55 -9.74 -3.11 26.08
CA ARG A 55 -10.18 -4.42 26.49
C ARG A 55 -11.55 -4.35 27.17
N ARG A 56 -11.73 -3.36 28.05
CA ARG A 56 -13.02 -3.18 28.74
C ARG A 56 -14.13 -2.83 27.77
N MET A 57 -13.80 -2.05 26.73
CA MET A 57 -14.77 -1.67 25.73
C MET A 57 -14.92 -2.70 24.62
N ASN A 58 -14.18 -3.78 24.71
CA ASN A 58 -14.20 -4.84 23.72
C ASN A 58 -13.90 -4.29 22.32
N LEU A 59 -13.01 -3.34 22.23
CA LEU A 59 -12.63 -2.75 20.97
C LEU A 59 -11.75 -3.70 20.18
N ARG A 60 -11.98 -3.73 18.88
CA ARG A 60 -11.15 -4.51 17.97
C ARG A 60 -11.00 -3.69 16.71
N GLY A 61 -10.00 -3.99 15.94
CA GLY A 61 -9.80 -3.28 14.69
C GLY A 61 -8.37 -3.32 14.24
N THR A 62 -8.11 -2.63 13.15
CA THR A 62 -6.81 -2.57 12.54
C THR A 62 -6.30 -1.13 12.57
N VAL A 63 -5.03 -0.97 12.94
CA VAL A 63 -4.37 0.32 12.87
C VAL A 63 -3.38 0.27 11.73
N LYS A 64 -3.46 1.23 10.83
CA LYS A 64 -2.54 1.33 9.71
C LYS A 64 -1.65 2.53 9.90
N VAL A 65 -0.35 2.32 9.76
CA VAL A 65 0.64 3.38 9.93
C VAL A 65 1.57 3.40 8.74
N LEU A 66 1.69 4.57 8.14
CA LEU A 66 2.67 4.77 7.09
C LEU A 66 4.00 5.05 7.76
N VAL A 67 5.02 4.29 7.43
CA VAL A 67 6.32 4.42 8.08
C VAL A 67 7.41 4.68 7.07
N VAL A 68 8.44 5.39 7.52
CA VAL A 68 9.64 5.62 6.75
C VAL A 68 10.79 5.04 7.58
N VAL A 69 11.52 4.10 6.97
CA VAL A 69 12.62 3.41 7.63
C VAL A 69 13.92 3.88 7.00
N SER A 70 14.85 4.32 7.85
CA SER A 70 16.14 4.79 7.35
C SER A 70 17.01 3.61 6.89
N PRO A 71 18.07 3.89 6.13
CA PRO A 71 18.94 2.80 5.65
C PRO A 71 19.52 1.95 6.78
N ASP A 72 19.75 2.55 7.95
CA ASP A 72 20.32 1.80 9.05
C ASP A 72 19.30 0.90 9.77
N GLY A 73 18.04 0.94 9.39
CA GLY A 73 17.03 0.06 9.97
C GLY A 73 16.22 0.66 11.09
N ASN A 74 16.39 1.93 11.38
CA ASN A 74 15.62 2.59 12.42
C ASN A 74 14.41 3.30 11.82
N LEU A 75 13.36 3.41 12.62
CA LEU A 75 12.18 4.13 12.21
C LEU A 75 12.52 5.62 12.15
N LYS A 76 12.36 6.21 10.98
CA LYS A 76 12.66 7.60 10.78
C LYS A 76 11.43 8.47 10.99
N ASN A 77 10.28 8.00 10.52
CA ASN A 77 9.06 8.74 10.62
C ASN A 77 7.87 7.81 10.58
N SER A 78 6.74 8.24 11.12
CA SER A 78 5.52 7.45 11.08
C SER A 78 4.31 8.38 11.01
N LYS A 79 3.28 7.95 10.30
CA LYS A 79 2.06 8.71 10.15
C LYS A 79 0.89 7.75 10.19
N VAL A 80 -0.06 8.00 11.07
CA VAL A 80 -1.23 7.16 11.18
C VAL A 80 -2.14 7.38 9.98
N VAL A 81 -2.49 6.31 9.29
CA VAL A 81 -3.35 6.36 8.14
C VAL A 81 -4.78 6.04 8.53
N GLY A 82 -4.96 5.15 9.50
CA GLY A 82 -6.28 4.80 9.98
C GLY A 82 -6.23 3.97 11.24
N GLY A 83 -7.33 3.98 11.98
CA GLY A 83 -7.46 3.19 13.18
C GLY A 83 -8.13 3.94 14.31
N ASN A 84 -8.56 3.19 15.32
CA ASN A 84 -9.19 3.78 16.50
C ASN A 84 -8.13 4.47 17.35
N PRO A 85 -8.37 5.70 17.79
CA PRO A 85 -7.36 6.45 18.56
C PRO A 85 -6.85 5.73 19.80
N ILE A 86 -7.69 4.96 20.47
CA ILE A 86 -7.27 4.22 21.66
C ILE A 86 -6.25 3.16 21.30
N LEU A 87 -6.42 2.52 20.16
CA LEU A 87 -5.50 1.49 19.70
C LEU A 87 -4.26 2.06 19.02
N VAL A 88 -4.38 3.26 18.46
CA VAL A 88 -3.29 3.90 17.74
C VAL A 88 -2.07 4.10 18.63
N ASN A 89 -2.27 4.57 19.86
CA ASN A 89 -1.15 4.82 20.76
C ASN A 89 -0.38 3.55 21.04
N ALA A 90 -1.09 2.45 21.26
CA ALA A 90 -0.44 1.17 21.52
C ALA A 90 0.37 0.72 20.30
N ALA A 91 -0.19 0.92 19.11
CA ALA A 91 0.50 0.55 17.89
C ALA A 91 1.77 1.37 17.69
N LEU A 92 1.69 2.66 17.94
CA LEU A 92 2.86 3.53 17.78
C LEU A 92 3.94 3.20 18.81
N ASP A 93 3.55 2.90 20.03
CA ASP A 93 4.52 2.54 21.06
C ASP A 93 5.26 1.26 20.68
N ALA A 94 4.56 0.29 20.16
CA ALA A 94 5.20 -0.94 19.72
C ALA A 94 6.12 -0.67 18.53
N LEU A 95 5.67 0.13 17.59
CA LEU A 95 6.43 0.43 16.40
C LEU A 95 7.75 1.12 16.69
N LYS A 96 7.78 1.96 17.70
CA LYS A 96 9.01 2.63 18.11
C LYS A 96 10.09 1.65 18.55
N LYS A 97 9.69 0.49 19.01
CA LYS A 97 10.62 -0.53 19.47
C LYS A 97 11.02 -1.50 18.38
N TRP A 98 10.41 -1.40 17.20
CA TRP A 98 10.76 -2.27 16.10
C TRP A 98 12.11 -1.90 15.53
N LYS A 99 12.84 -2.90 15.07
CA LYS A 99 14.09 -2.71 14.36
C LYS A 99 14.00 -3.44 13.04
N PHE A 100 14.48 -2.79 12.01
CA PHE A 100 14.44 -3.34 10.66
C PHE A 100 15.85 -3.67 10.22
N GLU A 101 15.97 -4.51 9.21
CA GLU A 101 17.27 -4.81 8.67
C GLU A 101 17.78 -3.62 7.87
N ALA A 102 19.09 -3.43 7.89
CA ALA A 102 19.72 -2.34 7.14
C ALA A 102 19.56 -2.57 5.65
N SER A 103 19.56 -1.49 4.91
CA SER A 103 19.45 -1.51 3.46
C SER A 103 20.22 -0.33 2.91
N SER A 104 20.47 -0.36 1.60
CA SER A 104 21.18 0.75 0.97
C SER A 104 20.33 1.99 0.84
N GLU A 105 19.01 1.85 0.90
CA GLU A 105 18.12 2.97 0.69
C GLU A 105 17.04 3.05 1.75
N GLU A 106 16.47 4.23 1.86
CA GLU A 106 15.32 4.45 2.73
C GLU A 106 14.10 3.70 2.17
N SER A 107 13.26 3.21 3.05
CA SER A 107 12.04 2.49 2.64
C SER A 107 10.81 3.17 3.21
N THR A 108 9.75 3.18 2.43
CA THR A 108 8.47 3.74 2.84
C THR A 108 7.38 2.72 2.56
N GLY A 109 6.47 2.56 3.50
CA GLY A 109 5.35 1.64 3.32
C GLY A 109 4.43 1.65 4.50
N THR A 110 3.39 0.84 4.46
CA THR A 110 2.42 0.75 5.54
C THR A 110 2.63 -0.51 6.36
N VAL A 111 2.40 -0.36 7.66
CA VAL A 111 2.40 -1.47 8.61
C VAL A 111 1.01 -1.54 9.23
N GLU A 112 0.47 -2.72 9.36
CA GLU A 112 -0.84 -2.92 9.96
C GLU A 112 -0.72 -3.68 11.27
N PHE A 113 -1.46 -3.23 12.27
CA PHE A 113 -1.57 -3.92 13.54
C PHE A 113 -3.02 -4.31 13.75
N GLN A 114 -3.26 -5.57 14.03
CA GLN A 114 -4.60 -6.05 14.31
C GLN A 114 -4.79 -6.27 15.81
N PHE A 115 -5.87 -5.74 16.34
CA PHE A 115 -6.17 -5.85 17.74
C PHE A 115 -7.46 -6.65 17.94
N GLN A 116 -7.39 -7.63 18.80
CA GLN A 116 -8.55 -8.46 19.12
C GLN A 116 -8.57 -8.72 20.61
N PRO A 117 -9.76 -8.67 21.24
CA PRO A 117 -9.86 -8.83 22.70
C PRO A 117 -9.38 -10.16 23.24
N SER A 118 -9.38 -11.15 22.40
CA SER A 118 -8.99 -12.49 22.84
C SER A 118 -7.49 -12.72 22.92
N GLN A 119 -6.71 -11.73 22.67
CA GLN A 119 -5.26 -11.88 22.71
C GLN A 119 -4.64 -11.39 23.99
#